data_98007571ab86930d946958a8d3aafad7
#
_entry.id   98007571ab86930d946958a8d3aafad7
#
_cell.length_a   1.000
_cell.length_b   1.000
_cell.length_c   1.000
_cell.angle_alpha   90.00
_cell.angle_beta   90.00
_cell.angle_gamma   90.00
#
_symmetry.space_group_name_H-M   'P 1'
#
loop_
_entity.id
_entity.type
_entity.pdbx_description
1 polymer ?
#
loop_
_entity_poly.entity_id
_entity_poly.type
_entity_poly.pdbx_seq_one_letter_code
_entity_poly.pdbx_strand_id
1 'polypeptide(L)'
;AFNYYGLPVYSPESSVTLVPENFDRETNQVNQTIQAKIGVESKEDAPVGYLLDLGYTNFSHKYALSKEQDGPTEHTFDVKFDLNARFGGEQRIGLGGNVEYFNYSLPTMGGQEYLEFENHAEATLSPYYKVSGDNWNLKLGANIMFVTGDNSKFMASPNITADVEVADKTELYLVAGGKLYSNSMYEISQVNRYINPTMELLPSRNYLDGTVGIRSGIAPGFWFDVFGGYKITSDEVFFAPTLLAPSVQGDIFANTSRALQANAKHAFGGVNLKYSYQQLFDINLKGVYNSWNVDDIEDAYGKPEMELTAGITVRPISQVTASLDYYLATGRKTFLGRSEGEKMKNINELNLTGTYTLNDTFGLYLKLNNVLFQKYELYYGYPM
;
A
#
# COMPACT_ATOMS: atom_id res chain seq x y z
N ALA A 1 -10.41 -12.86 -8.83
CA ALA A 1 -10.12 -14.29 -8.92
C ALA A 1 -8.83 -14.51 -9.71
N PHE A 2 -8.07 -15.55 -9.40
CA PHE A 2 -6.90 -16.00 -10.17
C PHE A 2 -7.00 -17.50 -10.44
N ASN A 3 -6.46 -17.91 -11.61
CA ASN A 3 -6.61 -19.27 -12.10
C ASN A 3 -5.63 -20.23 -11.43
N TYR A 4 -5.98 -21.51 -11.39
CA TYR A 4 -5.11 -22.61 -10.94
C TYR A 4 -4.67 -22.50 -9.48
N TYR A 5 -5.55 -22.00 -8.64
CA TYR A 5 -5.30 -21.87 -7.21
C TYR A 5 -4.96 -23.23 -6.55
N GLY A 6 -3.98 -23.21 -5.62
CA GLY A 6 -3.56 -24.42 -4.89
C GLY A 6 -2.64 -25.35 -5.66
N LEU A 7 -2.21 -24.99 -6.89
CA LEU A 7 -1.28 -25.80 -7.65
C LEU A 7 0.17 -25.52 -7.33
N PRO A 8 1.01 -26.55 -7.38
CA PRO A 8 2.44 -26.33 -7.40
C PRO A 8 2.87 -25.65 -8.71
N VAL A 9 3.70 -24.61 -8.57
CA VAL A 9 4.39 -23.94 -9.68
C VAL A 9 5.84 -24.39 -9.64
N TYR A 10 6.40 -24.74 -10.79
CA TYR A 10 7.78 -25.20 -10.83
C TYR A 10 8.77 -24.02 -10.68
N SER A 11 9.95 -24.32 -10.14
CA SER A 11 11.09 -23.40 -10.16
C SER A 11 11.57 -23.17 -11.59
N PRO A 12 12.03 -21.96 -11.96
CA PRO A 12 12.64 -21.70 -13.27
C PRO A 12 13.83 -22.59 -13.61
N GLU A 13 14.48 -23.16 -12.60
CA GLU A 13 15.60 -24.09 -12.75
C GLU A 13 15.17 -25.54 -12.99
N SER A 14 13.87 -25.85 -12.82
CA SER A 14 13.31 -27.21 -12.98
C SER A 14 12.71 -27.38 -14.36
N SER A 15 13.10 -28.44 -15.06
CA SER A 15 12.47 -28.88 -16.31
C SER A 15 11.19 -29.68 -16.12
N VAL A 16 10.79 -29.96 -14.89
CA VAL A 16 9.65 -30.81 -14.53
C VAL A 16 8.45 -29.96 -14.14
N THR A 17 7.42 -29.93 -14.99
CA THR A 17 6.12 -29.35 -14.66
C THR A 17 5.30 -30.39 -13.91
N LEU A 18 5.15 -30.22 -12.60
CA LEU A 18 4.31 -31.08 -11.78
C LEU A 18 2.85 -30.60 -11.87
N VAL A 19 2.20 -30.91 -12.98
CA VAL A 19 0.75 -30.75 -13.11
C VAL A 19 0.13 -32.12 -12.84
N PRO A 20 -0.72 -32.29 -11.82
CA PRO A 20 -1.43 -33.54 -11.59
C PRO A 20 -2.24 -33.96 -12.82
N GLU A 21 -2.27 -35.27 -13.14
CA GLU A 21 -3.00 -35.81 -14.30
C GLU A 21 -4.49 -35.43 -14.32
N ASN A 22 -5.09 -35.19 -13.14
CA ASN A 22 -6.51 -34.86 -12.96
C ASN A 22 -6.71 -33.39 -12.59
N PHE A 23 -5.91 -32.48 -13.13
CA PHE A 23 -5.97 -31.08 -12.82
C PHE A 23 -7.22 -30.40 -13.36
N ASP A 24 -8.03 -29.86 -12.45
CA ASP A 24 -9.18 -29.04 -12.80
C ASP A 24 -8.73 -27.60 -13.13
N ARG A 25 -8.70 -27.29 -14.42
CA ARG A 25 -8.30 -25.97 -14.93
C ARG A 25 -9.30 -24.86 -14.64
N GLU A 26 -10.49 -25.20 -14.15
CA GLU A 26 -11.55 -24.24 -13.81
C GLU A 26 -11.50 -23.74 -12.35
N THR A 27 -10.54 -24.23 -11.55
CA THR A 27 -10.40 -23.80 -10.16
C THR A 27 -9.85 -22.38 -10.09
N ASN A 28 -10.70 -21.44 -9.70
CA ASN A 28 -10.34 -20.05 -9.49
C ASN A 28 -10.52 -19.68 -8.01
N GLN A 29 -9.53 -19.03 -7.42
CA GLN A 29 -9.77 -18.34 -6.15
C GLN A 29 -10.69 -17.15 -6.37
N VAL A 30 -11.70 -17.03 -5.53
CA VAL A 30 -12.66 -15.92 -5.54
C VAL A 30 -12.61 -15.22 -4.20
N ASN A 31 -12.36 -13.93 -4.24
CA ASN A 31 -12.44 -13.06 -3.08
C ASN A 31 -13.73 -12.24 -3.17
N GLN A 32 -14.48 -12.21 -2.10
CA GLN A 32 -15.71 -11.42 -1.99
C GLN A 32 -15.54 -10.34 -0.93
N THR A 33 -15.96 -9.11 -1.25
CA THR A 33 -15.95 -7.99 -0.31
C THR A 33 -17.32 -7.33 -0.29
N ILE A 34 -17.85 -7.10 0.89
CA ILE A 34 -19.05 -6.31 1.14
C ILE A 34 -18.68 -5.22 2.14
N GLN A 35 -18.93 -3.97 1.79
CA GLN A 35 -18.62 -2.83 2.65
C GLN A 35 -19.83 -1.92 2.81
N ALA A 36 -20.01 -1.42 4.04
CA ALA A 36 -20.99 -0.38 4.36
C ALA A 36 -20.32 0.67 5.25
N LYS A 37 -20.55 1.94 4.93
CA LYS A 37 -20.02 3.05 5.72
C LYS A 37 -21.05 4.16 5.85
N ILE A 38 -21.14 4.73 7.04
CA ILE A 38 -21.94 5.92 7.32
C ILE A 38 -21.08 6.92 8.09
N GLY A 39 -21.16 8.19 7.73
CA GLY A 39 -20.40 9.24 8.36
C GLY A 39 -21.22 10.49 8.60
N VAL A 40 -20.86 11.22 9.63
CA VAL A 40 -21.37 12.54 9.94
C VAL A 40 -20.21 13.46 10.27
N GLU A 41 -20.26 14.68 9.77
CA GLU A 41 -19.23 15.68 10.03
C GLU A 41 -19.86 17.07 10.25
N SER A 42 -19.14 17.90 11.00
CA SER A 42 -19.51 19.30 11.15
C SER A 42 -19.17 20.10 9.89
N LYS A 43 -19.76 21.29 9.75
CA LYS A 43 -19.30 22.26 8.75
C LYS A 43 -17.87 22.70 9.07
N GLU A 44 -17.12 23.04 8.04
CA GLU A 44 -15.70 23.38 8.14
C GLU A 44 -15.42 24.61 9.04
N ASP A 45 -16.34 25.57 9.04
CA ASP A 45 -16.26 26.82 9.80
C ASP A 45 -16.82 26.73 11.24
N ALA A 46 -17.29 25.56 11.65
CA ALA A 46 -17.86 25.39 12.98
C ALA A 46 -16.81 25.64 14.08
N PRO A 47 -17.19 26.33 15.18
CA PRO A 47 -16.29 26.59 16.31
C PRO A 47 -15.88 25.30 17.02
N VAL A 48 -16.75 24.30 17.01
CA VAL A 48 -16.47 22.90 17.42
C VAL A 48 -16.66 22.02 16.20
N GLY A 49 -15.57 21.43 15.75
CA GLY A 49 -15.56 20.48 14.65
C GLY A 49 -15.71 19.07 15.16
N TYR A 50 -16.49 18.26 14.46
CA TYR A 50 -16.58 16.81 14.71
C TYR A 50 -16.66 16.02 13.42
N LEU A 51 -16.12 14.83 13.45
CA LEU A 51 -16.26 13.79 12.45
C LEU A 51 -16.51 12.48 13.17
N LEU A 52 -17.46 11.69 12.70
CA LEU A 52 -17.68 10.33 13.13
C LEU A 52 -18.03 9.48 11.91
N ASP A 53 -17.20 8.50 11.63
CA ASP A 53 -17.42 7.48 10.62
C ASP A 53 -17.60 6.13 11.28
N LEU A 54 -18.58 5.37 10.83
CA LEU A 54 -18.82 3.99 11.23
C LEU A 54 -18.77 3.11 9.99
N GLY A 55 -17.98 2.08 10.02
CA GLY A 55 -17.78 1.17 8.91
C GLY A 55 -17.93 -0.29 9.29
N TYR A 56 -18.30 -1.07 8.30
CA TYR A 56 -18.31 -2.52 8.35
C TYR A 56 -17.79 -3.08 7.05
N THR A 57 -16.84 -4.01 7.15
CA THR A 57 -16.30 -4.75 6.02
C THR A 57 -16.45 -6.25 6.29
N ASN A 58 -17.02 -6.96 5.33
CA ASN A 58 -16.98 -8.41 5.27
C ASN A 58 -16.10 -8.81 4.08
N PHE A 59 -15.09 -9.62 4.34
CA PHE A 59 -14.19 -10.13 3.32
C PHE A 59 -14.05 -11.65 3.44
N SER A 60 -14.12 -12.38 2.35
CA SER A 60 -13.96 -13.83 2.35
C SER A 60 -13.13 -14.32 1.18
N HIS A 61 -12.32 -15.32 1.45
CA HIS A 61 -11.72 -16.21 0.45
C HIS A 61 -12.66 -17.39 0.22
N LYS A 62 -12.88 -17.78 -1.04
CA LYS A 62 -13.68 -18.96 -1.33
C LYS A 62 -12.99 -20.26 -0.91
N TYR A 63 -11.67 -20.33 -1.07
CA TYR A 63 -10.85 -21.49 -0.78
C TYR A 63 -9.72 -21.15 0.17
N ALA A 64 -9.28 -22.13 0.97
CA ALA A 64 -8.07 -22.05 1.77
C ALA A 64 -6.83 -22.44 0.93
N LEU A 65 -6.23 -23.61 1.16
CA LEU A 65 -5.07 -24.08 0.38
C LEU A 65 -5.46 -24.86 -0.87
N SER A 66 -6.65 -25.42 -0.92
CA SER A 66 -7.18 -26.18 -2.05
C SER A 66 -8.67 -25.92 -2.23
N LYS A 67 -9.22 -26.35 -3.37
CA LYS A 67 -10.66 -26.23 -3.66
C LYS A 67 -11.57 -27.09 -2.77
N GLU A 68 -11.01 -28.08 -2.10
CA GLU A 68 -11.73 -28.95 -1.18
C GLU A 68 -11.82 -28.34 0.24
N GLN A 69 -11.16 -27.23 0.48
CA GLN A 69 -11.11 -26.53 1.74
C GLN A 69 -11.75 -25.15 1.60
N ASP A 70 -12.79 -24.90 2.37
CA ASP A 70 -13.40 -23.58 2.45
C ASP A 70 -12.38 -22.55 2.99
N GLY A 71 -12.46 -21.33 2.50
CA GLY A 71 -11.62 -20.24 2.95
C GLY A 71 -12.17 -19.52 4.19
N PRO A 72 -11.32 -18.77 4.87
CA PRO A 72 -11.74 -17.96 6.02
C PRO A 72 -12.52 -16.72 5.60
N THR A 73 -13.30 -16.19 6.55
CA THR A 73 -14.03 -14.93 6.41
C THR A 73 -13.64 -13.97 7.53
N GLU A 74 -13.38 -12.74 7.17
CA GLU A 74 -13.08 -11.63 8.08
C GLU A 74 -14.28 -10.67 8.16
N HIS A 75 -14.62 -10.26 9.37
CA HIS A 75 -15.59 -9.20 9.67
C HIS A 75 -14.85 -8.07 10.39
N THR A 76 -14.76 -6.90 9.78
CA THR A 76 -14.13 -5.73 10.38
C THR A 76 -15.18 -4.69 10.70
N PHE A 77 -15.19 -4.21 11.93
CA PHE A 77 -15.99 -3.07 12.40
C PHE A 77 -15.05 -1.93 12.68
N ASP A 78 -15.25 -0.79 12.04
CA ASP A 78 -14.41 0.40 12.22
C ASP A 78 -15.20 1.60 12.71
N VAL A 79 -14.57 2.35 13.62
CA VAL A 79 -15.05 3.63 14.12
C VAL A 79 -13.91 4.64 13.99
N LYS A 80 -14.10 5.67 13.20
CA LYS A 80 -13.17 6.80 13.10
C LYS A 80 -13.83 8.06 13.62
N PHE A 81 -13.10 8.83 14.42
CA PHE A 81 -13.61 10.09 14.96
C PHE A 81 -12.54 11.17 14.97
N ASP A 82 -12.96 12.43 14.93
CA ASP A 82 -12.19 13.62 15.25
C ASP A 82 -13.11 14.61 15.95
N LEU A 83 -12.67 15.09 17.08
CA LEU A 83 -13.33 16.16 17.83
C LEU A 83 -12.35 17.29 18.05
N ASN A 84 -12.67 18.50 17.64
CA ASN A 84 -11.77 19.63 17.78
C ASN A 84 -12.51 20.91 18.11
N ALA A 85 -11.81 21.83 18.77
CA ALA A 85 -12.32 23.14 19.11
C ALA A 85 -11.33 24.23 18.64
N ARG A 86 -11.87 25.29 18.05
CA ARG A 86 -11.13 26.48 17.63
C ARG A 86 -11.15 27.51 18.78
N PHE A 87 -10.01 28.12 19.03
CA PHE A 87 -9.89 29.18 20.00
C PHE A 87 -8.77 30.16 19.61
N GLY A 88 -8.82 31.38 20.06
CA GLY A 88 -7.75 32.37 19.89
C GLY A 88 -7.31 32.58 18.43
N GLY A 89 -8.24 32.74 17.49
CA GLY A 89 -7.94 32.94 16.08
C GLY A 89 -7.67 31.62 15.34
N GLU A 90 -6.46 31.41 14.85
CA GLU A 90 -6.08 30.26 14.04
C GLU A 90 -5.59 29.03 14.86
N GLN A 91 -5.92 29.01 16.15
CA GLN A 91 -5.54 27.91 17.03
C GLN A 91 -6.65 26.87 17.13
N ARG A 92 -6.26 25.59 17.16
CA ARG A 92 -7.20 24.46 17.29
C ARG A 92 -6.58 23.36 18.17
N ILE A 93 -7.35 22.87 19.12
CA ILE A 93 -7.01 21.66 19.88
C ILE A 93 -7.99 20.56 19.46
N GLY A 94 -7.50 19.34 19.33
CA GLY A 94 -8.35 18.24 18.92
C GLY A 94 -7.89 16.89 19.43
N LEU A 95 -8.81 15.96 19.37
CA LEU A 95 -8.61 14.55 19.64
C LEU A 95 -9.22 13.75 18.48
N GLY A 96 -8.38 13.17 17.64
CA GLY A 96 -8.78 12.20 16.64
C GLY A 96 -8.54 10.77 17.11
N GLY A 97 -9.05 9.81 16.37
CA GLY A 97 -8.74 8.41 16.59
C GLY A 97 -9.53 7.49 15.70
N ASN A 98 -9.15 6.22 15.75
CA ASN A 98 -9.91 5.12 15.16
C ASN A 98 -9.84 3.91 16.08
N VAL A 99 -10.89 3.08 15.99
CA VAL A 99 -10.96 1.77 16.62
C VAL A 99 -11.44 0.79 15.56
N GLU A 100 -10.73 -0.31 15.41
CA GLU A 100 -11.08 -1.40 14.49
C GLU A 100 -11.15 -2.69 15.27
N TYR A 101 -12.20 -3.49 15.02
CA TYR A 101 -12.35 -4.80 15.61
C TYR A 101 -12.45 -5.84 14.51
N PHE A 102 -11.55 -6.82 14.56
CA PHE A 102 -11.44 -7.91 13.62
C PHE A 102 -11.99 -9.19 14.24
N ASN A 103 -12.95 -9.80 13.56
CA ASN A 103 -13.55 -11.07 13.93
C ASN A 103 -13.46 -12.03 12.75
N TYR A 104 -12.95 -13.22 12.98
CA TYR A 104 -12.75 -14.24 11.96
C TYR A 104 -13.72 -15.40 12.12
N SER A 105 -14.33 -15.81 11.01
CA SER A 105 -15.08 -17.04 10.89
C SER A 105 -14.23 -18.05 10.16
N LEU A 106 -13.78 -19.08 10.90
CA LEU A 106 -12.83 -20.06 10.40
C LEU A 106 -13.56 -21.34 9.96
N PRO A 107 -13.16 -21.91 8.82
CA PRO A 107 -13.72 -23.17 8.37
C PRO A 107 -13.23 -24.34 9.22
N THR A 108 -14.04 -25.39 9.32
CA THR A 108 -13.72 -26.59 10.08
C THR A 108 -13.49 -27.79 9.16
N MET A 109 -12.55 -28.64 9.52
CA MET A 109 -12.35 -29.95 8.90
C MET A 109 -12.48 -31.04 9.98
N GLY A 110 -13.42 -31.97 9.79
CA GLY A 110 -13.69 -32.99 10.81
C GLY A 110 -14.20 -32.43 12.14
N GLY A 111 -14.80 -31.21 12.14
CA GLY A 111 -15.33 -30.56 13.33
C GLY A 111 -14.30 -29.75 14.13
N GLN A 112 -13.06 -29.61 13.63
CA GLN A 112 -12.01 -28.78 14.22
C GLN A 112 -11.61 -27.68 13.27
N GLU A 113 -11.36 -26.47 13.80
CA GLU A 113 -10.74 -25.39 13.05
C GLU A 113 -9.30 -25.79 12.70
N TYR A 114 -8.89 -25.51 11.48
CA TYR A 114 -7.54 -25.83 10.99
C TYR A 114 -6.73 -24.57 10.61
N LEU A 115 -7.30 -23.41 10.84
CA LEU A 115 -6.66 -22.11 10.69
C LEU A 115 -6.61 -21.42 12.04
N GLU A 116 -5.55 -20.66 12.25
CA GLU A 116 -5.31 -19.90 13.48
C GLU A 116 -5.38 -18.40 13.11
N PHE A 117 -6.56 -17.80 13.30
CA PHE A 117 -6.73 -16.34 13.23
C PHE A 117 -7.35 -15.87 14.54
N GLU A 118 -6.71 -14.90 15.17
CA GLU A 118 -7.13 -14.37 16.44
C GLU A 118 -8.03 -13.16 16.27
N ASN A 119 -9.19 -13.17 16.94
CA ASN A 119 -10.03 -11.98 17.05
C ASN A 119 -9.33 -10.93 17.92
N HIS A 120 -9.18 -9.72 17.40
CA HIS A 120 -8.48 -8.65 18.11
C HIS A 120 -9.09 -7.29 17.83
N ALA A 121 -8.71 -6.31 18.61
CA ALA A 121 -9.03 -4.92 18.36
C ALA A 121 -7.78 -4.06 18.31
N GLU A 122 -7.81 -3.08 17.43
CA GLU A 122 -6.81 -2.03 17.30
C GLU A 122 -7.43 -0.68 17.59
N ALA A 123 -6.72 0.15 18.32
CA ALA A 123 -7.18 1.49 18.64
C ALA A 123 -6.04 2.49 18.50
N THR A 124 -6.32 3.63 17.92
CA THR A 124 -5.42 4.79 17.88
C THR A 124 -6.13 6.01 18.45
N LEU A 125 -5.48 6.69 19.37
CA LEU A 125 -5.88 8.00 19.87
C LEU A 125 -4.84 9.03 19.45
N SER A 126 -5.28 10.14 18.88
CA SER A 126 -4.42 11.17 18.28
C SER A 126 -4.75 12.55 18.83
N PRO A 127 -4.33 12.89 20.06
CA PRO A 127 -4.42 14.26 20.55
C PRO A 127 -3.50 15.18 19.74
N TYR A 128 -3.97 16.37 19.43
CA TYR A 128 -3.19 17.35 18.69
C TYR A 128 -3.54 18.80 19.02
N TYR A 129 -2.57 19.65 18.78
CA TYR A 129 -2.69 21.10 18.74
C TYR A 129 -2.25 21.59 17.36
N LYS A 130 -3.04 22.46 16.75
CA LYS A 130 -2.75 23.08 15.45
C LYS A 130 -2.79 24.59 15.61
N VAL A 131 -1.82 25.26 14.98
CA VAL A 131 -1.74 26.72 14.91
C VAL A 131 -1.19 27.11 13.54
N SER A 132 -1.69 28.21 13.01
CA SER A 132 -1.24 28.79 11.74
C SER A 132 -0.87 30.27 11.95
N GLY A 133 0.18 30.72 11.30
CA GLY A 133 0.53 32.13 11.14
C GLY A 133 0.42 32.56 9.68
N ASP A 134 0.91 33.73 9.35
CA ASP A 134 0.76 34.30 8.00
C ASP A 134 1.50 33.46 6.93
N ASN A 135 2.66 32.91 7.28
CA ASN A 135 3.52 32.17 6.35
C ASN A 135 3.97 30.79 6.90
N TRP A 136 3.33 30.27 7.93
CA TRP A 136 3.67 28.98 8.50
C TRP A 136 2.45 28.28 9.10
N ASN A 137 2.50 26.96 9.12
CA ASN A 137 1.54 26.10 9.80
C ASN A 137 2.28 25.10 10.68
N LEU A 138 1.72 24.82 11.85
CA LEU A 138 2.26 23.84 12.77
C LEU A 138 1.14 23.01 13.37
N LYS A 139 1.28 21.70 13.29
CA LYS A 139 0.50 20.72 14.04
C LYS A 139 1.47 19.95 14.95
N LEU A 140 1.20 19.92 16.23
CA LEU A 140 1.90 19.11 17.23
C LEU A 140 0.93 18.11 17.81
N GLY A 141 1.27 16.84 17.78
CA GLY A 141 0.45 15.77 18.30
C GLY A 141 1.24 14.49 18.50
N ALA A 142 0.54 13.49 19.00
CA ALA A 142 1.05 12.13 19.13
C ALA A 142 -0.04 11.15 18.71
N ASN A 143 0.35 9.98 18.22
CA ASN A 143 -0.53 8.83 18.04
C ASN A 143 -0.22 7.82 19.15
N ILE A 144 -1.23 7.44 19.90
CA ILE A 144 -1.17 6.48 20.99
C ILE A 144 -1.95 5.27 20.51
N MET A 145 -1.28 4.13 20.36
CA MET A 145 -1.82 2.99 19.66
C MET A 145 -1.81 1.75 20.54
N PHE A 146 -2.88 0.97 20.44
CA PHE A 146 -3.09 -0.26 21.20
C PHE A 146 -3.53 -1.36 20.26
N VAL A 147 -3.00 -2.56 20.49
CA VAL A 147 -3.47 -3.81 19.90
C VAL A 147 -3.84 -4.73 21.04
N THR A 148 -5.01 -5.36 20.98
CA THR A 148 -5.48 -6.37 21.96
C THR A 148 -5.21 -7.77 21.44
N GLY A 149 -5.53 -8.80 22.24
CA GLY A 149 -5.33 -10.20 21.90
C GLY A 149 -4.05 -10.76 22.51
N ASP A 150 -3.65 -11.96 22.09
CA ASP A 150 -2.46 -12.67 22.63
C ASP A 150 -1.17 -11.89 22.37
N ASN A 151 -1.13 -11.14 21.25
CA ASN A 151 -0.04 -10.26 20.86
C ASN A 151 -0.28 -8.80 21.26
N SER A 152 -0.94 -8.55 22.39
CA SER A 152 -1.26 -7.20 22.84
C SER A 152 -0.01 -6.31 22.92
N LYS A 153 -0.11 -5.14 22.32
CA LYS A 153 0.99 -4.17 22.23
C LYS A 153 0.48 -2.75 22.45
N PHE A 154 1.36 -1.96 23.02
CA PHE A 154 1.22 -0.53 23.13
C PHE A 154 2.35 0.17 22.39
N MET A 155 2.05 1.22 21.66
CA MET A 155 3.07 2.08 21.06
C MET A 155 2.61 3.54 21.00
N ALA A 156 3.58 4.42 20.90
CA ALA A 156 3.35 5.85 20.62
C ALA A 156 4.26 6.31 19.49
N SER A 157 3.76 7.24 18.70
CA SER A 157 4.50 7.87 17.61
C SER A 157 4.21 9.36 17.56
N PRO A 158 5.08 10.18 16.93
CA PRO A 158 4.77 11.57 16.66
C PRO A 158 3.55 11.70 15.74
N ASN A 159 2.89 12.86 15.77
CA ASN A 159 1.89 13.30 14.80
C ASN A 159 2.12 14.80 14.56
N ILE A 160 3.18 15.09 13.81
CA ILE A 160 3.71 16.46 13.64
C ILE A 160 3.68 16.78 12.15
N THR A 161 3.17 17.97 11.84
CA THR A 161 3.35 18.58 10.52
C THR A 161 3.75 20.04 10.73
N ALA A 162 4.77 20.48 10.02
CA ALA A 162 5.20 21.86 10.02
C ALA A 162 5.55 22.26 8.59
N ASP A 163 5.14 23.44 8.21
CA ASP A 163 5.53 24.06 6.95
C ASP A 163 5.74 25.56 7.15
N VAL A 164 6.69 26.11 6.41
CA VAL A 164 7.00 27.53 6.43
C VAL A 164 7.38 28.03 5.04
N GLU A 165 6.73 29.08 4.57
CA GLU A 165 7.11 29.79 3.36
C GLU A 165 8.35 30.65 3.63
N VAL A 166 9.48 30.27 3.02
CA VAL A 166 10.78 30.92 3.21
C VAL A 166 11.09 31.96 2.13
N ALA A 167 10.40 31.86 0.98
CA ALA A 167 10.46 32.82 -0.12
C ALA A 167 9.16 32.68 -0.95
N ASP A 168 8.88 33.62 -1.84
CA ASP A 168 7.70 33.54 -2.70
C ASP A 168 7.59 32.17 -3.37
N LYS A 169 6.45 31.49 -3.13
CA LYS A 169 6.15 30.12 -3.62
C LYS A 169 7.17 29.05 -3.25
N THR A 170 7.97 29.28 -2.22
CA THR A 170 8.98 28.33 -1.75
C THR A 170 8.75 27.99 -0.30
N GLU A 171 8.54 26.74 -0.01
CA GLU A 171 8.13 26.22 1.27
C GLU A 171 9.08 25.11 1.73
N LEU A 172 9.51 25.20 2.99
CA LEU A 172 10.14 24.09 3.70
C LEU A 172 9.06 23.37 4.50
N TYR A 173 9.10 22.04 4.51
CA TYR A 173 8.15 21.25 5.26
C TYR A 173 8.78 20.07 6.00
N LEU A 174 8.13 19.70 7.10
CA LEU A 174 8.41 18.52 7.91
C LEU A 174 7.09 17.78 8.16
N VAL A 175 7.10 16.47 7.96
CA VAL A 175 6.04 15.55 8.40
C VAL A 175 6.68 14.46 9.21
N ALA A 176 6.16 14.21 10.41
CA ALA A 176 6.60 13.09 11.24
C ALA A 176 5.36 12.42 11.85
N GLY A 177 5.18 11.18 11.55
CA GLY A 177 4.05 10.38 12.01
C GLY A 177 4.44 8.93 12.25
N GLY A 178 3.45 8.15 12.56
CA GLY A 178 3.50 6.70 12.61
C GLY A 178 2.09 6.16 12.74
N LYS A 179 1.90 4.90 12.39
CA LYS A 179 0.58 4.27 12.44
C LYS A 179 0.67 2.75 12.59
N LEU A 180 -0.45 2.14 12.95
CA LEU A 180 -0.66 0.71 12.79
C LEU A 180 -1.09 0.44 11.35
N TYR A 181 -0.62 -0.68 10.82
CA TYR A 181 -1.16 -1.35 9.65
C TYR A 181 -1.67 -2.69 10.13
N SER A 182 -2.94 -2.91 10.06
CA SER A 182 -3.59 -4.09 10.64
C SER A 182 -3.12 -5.38 10.00
N ASN A 183 -2.70 -5.33 8.73
CA ASN A 183 -2.33 -6.51 7.93
C ASN A 183 -3.44 -7.56 7.96
N SER A 184 -4.68 -7.12 8.09
CA SER A 184 -5.83 -7.99 8.09
C SER A 184 -5.92 -8.79 6.78
N MET A 185 -6.69 -9.84 6.78
CA MET A 185 -6.88 -10.68 5.59
C MET A 185 -7.37 -9.84 4.40
N TYR A 186 -8.28 -8.89 4.64
CA TYR A 186 -8.74 -7.95 3.62
C TYR A 186 -7.61 -7.06 3.12
N GLU A 187 -6.92 -6.34 4.02
CA GLU A 187 -5.88 -5.36 3.64
C GLU A 187 -4.74 -6.02 2.87
N ILE A 188 -4.23 -7.14 3.37
CA ILE A 188 -3.11 -7.83 2.73
C ILE A 188 -3.49 -8.39 1.35
N SER A 189 -4.76 -8.82 1.18
CA SER A 189 -5.26 -9.28 -0.11
C SER A 189 -5.46 -8.15 -1.13
N GLN A 190 -5.64 -6.89 -0.67
CA GLN A 190 -5.64 -5.73 -1.56
C GLN A 190 -4.23 -5.41 -2.05
N VAL A 191 -3.20 -5.61 -1.21
CA VAL A 191 -1.80 -5.42 -1.58
C VAL A 191 -1.34 -6.54 -2.50
N ASN A 192 -1.57 -7.79 -2.11
CA ASN A 192 -1.17 -8.97 -2.88
C ASN A 192 -2.34 -9.98 -2.95
N ARG A 193 -3.07 -9.96 -4.07
CA ARG A 193 -4.20 -10.87 -4.30
C ARG A 193 -3.82 -12.36 -4.35
N TYR A 194 -2.54 -12.67 -4.45
CA TYR A 194 -2.02 -14.03 -4.52
C TYR A 194 -1.55 -14.53 -3.15
N ILE A 195 -1.80 -13.77 -2.09
CA ILE A 195 -1.42 -14.16 -0.73
C ILE A 195 -2.06 -15.50 -0.34
N ASN A 196 -1.31 -16.31 0.37
CA ASN A 196 -1.85 -17.51 0.99
C ASN A 196 -2.93 -17.12 2.03
N PRO A 197 -4.19 -17.53 1.83
CA PRO A 197 -5.30 -17.11 2.69
C PRO A 197 -5.29 -17.76 4.09
N THR A 198 -4.36 -18.66 4.37
CA THR A 198 -4.22 -19.32 5.68
C THR A 198 -3.18 -18.66 6.57
N MET A 199 -2.61 -17.54 6.14
CA MET A 199 -1.59 -16.82 6.91
C MET A 199 -2.21 -15.73 7.76
N GLU A 200 -2.04 -15.82 9.06
CA GLU A 200 -2.24 -14.72 9.98
C GLU A 200 -0.97 -13.87 10.05
N LEU A 201 -1.13 -12.56 10.06
CA LEU A 201 -0.06 -11.60 10.18
C LEU A 201 -0.26 -10.71 11.41
N LEU A 202 0.84 -10.39 12.07
CA LEU A 202 0.82 -9.40 13.14
C LEU A 202 0.62 -7.99 12.55
N PRO A 203 -0.06 -7.09 13.27
CA PRO A 203 -0.12 -5.69 12.89
C PRO A 203 1.27 -5.06 12.80
N SER A 204 1.59 -4.42 11.67
CA SER A 204 2.85 -3.70 11.52
C SER A 204 2.79 -2.38 12.29
N ARG A 205 3.81 -2.10 13.10
CA ARG A 205 3.90 -0.93 13.98
C ARG A 205 4.92 0.04 13.43
N ASN A 206 4.45 1.05 12.73
CA ASN A 206 5.30 2.12 12.24
C ASN A 206 5.47 3.18 13.33
N TYR A 207 6.65 3.22 13.97
CA TYR A 207 6.98 4.14 15.05
C TYR A 207 7.33 5.53 14.55
N LEU A 208 7.89 5.61 13.35
CA LEU A 208 8.27 6.85 12.70
C LEU A 208 8.12 6.72 11.18
N ASP A 209 7.43 7.64 10.58
CA ASP A 209 7.44 7.96 9.15
C ASP A 209 7.73 9.45 9.04
N GLY A 210 9.02 9.79 8.95
CA GLY A 210 9.52 11.15 8.92
C GLY A 210 9.92 11.56 7.50
N THR A 211 9.49 12.74 7.07
CA THR A 211 9.87 13.33 5.77
C THR A 211 10.15 14.82 5.97
N VAL A 212 11.24 15.29 5.40
CA VAL A 212 11.56 16.71 5.27
C VAL A 212 11.77 17.04 3.81
N GLY A 213 11.42 18.23 3.40
CA GLY A 213 11.61 18.63 2.01
C GLY A 213 11.47 20.12 1.78
N ILE A 214 11.80 20.49 0.57
CA ILE A 214 11.60 21.83 0.01
C ILE A 214 10.80 21.71 -1.27
N ARG A 215 9.73 22.46 -1.37
CA ARG A 215 8.90 22.55 -2.58
C ARG A 215 8.79 23.99 -3.03
N SER A 216 8.82 24.19 -4.36
CA SER A 216 8.79 25.53 -4.92
C SER A 216 8.17 25.57 -6.31
N GLY A 217 7.48 26.68 -6.57
CA GLY A 217 6.93 27.07 -7.88
C GLY A 217 7.59 28.33 -8.42
N ILE A 218 8.91 28.37 -8.48
CA ILE A 218 9.72 29.57 -8.79
C ILE A 218 9.53 30.12 -10.20
N ALA A 219 9.09 29.30 -11.16
CA ALA A 219 8.86 29.74 -12.54
C ALA A 219 7.42 29.40 -12.99
N PRO A 220 6.84 30.20 -13.89
CA PRO A 220 5.52 29.91 -14.41
C PRO A 220 5.41 28.49 -14.98
N GLY A 221 4.44 27.73 -14.45
CA GLY A 221 4.22 26.34 -14.83
C GLY A 221 5.22 25.34 -14.30
N PHE A 222 6.34 25.74 -13.70
CA PHE A 222 7.33 24.82 -13.14
C PHE A 222 7.22 24.73 -11.64
N TRP A 223 7.16 23.50 -11.15
CA TRP A 223 7.14 23.16 -9.73
C TRP A 223 8.07 22.00 -9.45
N PHE A 224 8.77 22.07 -8.34
CA PHE A 224 9.59 20.96 -7.86
C PHE A 224 9.38 20.70 -6.36
N ASP A 225 9.69 19.48 -5.95
CA ASP A 225 9.75 19.03 -4.58
C ASP A 225 10.96 18.10 -4.42
N VAL A 226 11.87 18.46 -3.52
CA VAL A 226 13.04 17.65 -3.15
C VAL A 226 12.85 17.24 -1.70
N PHE A 227 12.87 15.94 -1.44
CA PHE A 227 12.56 15.41 -0.13
C PHE A 227 13.48 14.24 0.25
N GLY A 228 13.57 14.02 1.56
CA GLY A 228 14.19 12.85 2.14
C GLY A 228 13.47 12.45 3.40
N GLY A 229 13.56 11.18 3.76
CA GLY A 229 12.84 10.69 4.91
C GLY A 229 13.41 9.40 5.47
N TYR A 230 12.83 9.01 6.59
CA TYR A 230 13.21 7.83 7.33
C TYR A 230 12.01 7.20 8.03
N LYS A 231 11.90 5.87 7.91
CA LYS A 231 10.84 5.08 8.55
C LYS A 231 11.42 4.01 9.46
N ILE A 232 10.72 3.75 10.56
CA ILE A 232 11.03 2.67 11.50
C ILE A 232 9.75 1.88 11.70
N THR A 233 9.76 0.62 11.30
CA THR A 233 8.59 -0.26 11.37
C THR A 233 8.99 -1.60 11.99
N SER A 234 8.26 -2.05 13.00
CA SER A 234 8.30 -3.44 13.45
C SER A 234 7.24 -4.25 12.72
N ASP A 235 7.57 -5.49 12.44
CA ASP A 235 6.69 -6.44 11.76
C ASP A 235 6.28 -5.95 10.34
N GLU A 236 7.20 -5.24 9.63
CA GLU A 236 6.99 -4.83 8.22
C GLU A 236 6.80 -6.06 7.33
N VAL A 237 5.85 -5.97 6.40
CA VAL A 237 5.49 -7.09 5.54
C VAL A 237 6.29 -7.10 4.24
N PHE A 238 6.85 -8.26 3.94
CA PHE A 238 7.56 -8.57 2.70
C PHE A 238 6.93 -9.81 2.05
N PHE A 239 6.93 -9.90 0.73
CA PHE A 239 6.32 -11.01 0.01
C PHE A 239 7.37 -11.90 -0.64
N ALA A 240 7.15 -13.21 -0.49
CA ALA A 240 7.96 -14.27 -1.10
C ALA A 240 7.03 -15.37 -1.66
N PRO A 241 7.50 -16.19 -2.59
CA PRO A 241 6.73 -17.35 -3.04
C PRO A 241 6.59 -18.37 -1.90
N THR A 242 5.48 -19.10 -1.89
CA THR A 242 5.28 -20.19 -0.92
C THR A 242 6.03 -21.43 -1.37
N LEU A 243 7.10 -21.79 -0.66
CA LEU A 243 7.88 -23.00 -0.91
C LEU A 243 7.10 -24.23 -0.38
N LEU A 244 6.76 -25.18 -1.25
CA LEU A 244 6.10 -26.44 -0.89
C LEU A 244 7.09 -27.54 -0.53
N ALA A 245 8.15 -27.70 -1.33
CA ALA A 245 9.18 -28.68 -1.08
C ALA A 245 10.52 -28.26 -1.71
N PRO A 246 11.62 -28.30 -0.94
CA PRO A 246 12.96 -28.23 -1.52
C PRO A 246 13.27 -29.54 -2.26
N SER A 247 13.86 -29.46 -3.42
CA SER A 247 14.20 -30.64 -4.24
C SER A 247 15.58 -30.48 -4.85
N VAL A 248 16.28 -31.61 -5.04
CA VAL A 248 17.56 -31.66 -5.74
C VAL A 248 17.41 -31.30 -7.23
N GLN A 249 16.21 -31.45 -7.77
CA GLN A 249 15.86 -31.13 -9.18
C GLN A 249 15.29 -29.73 -9.35
N GLY A 250 15.20 -28.92 -8.28
CA GLY A 250 14.61 -27.59 -8.22
C GLY A 250 13.51 -27.50 -7.18
N ASP A 251 13.33 -26.31 -6.62
CA ASP A 251 12.35 -26.06 -5.59
C ASP A 251 10.92 -26.03 -6.18
N ILE A 252 9.96 -26.56 -5.43
CA ILE A 252 8.55 -26.57 -5.81
C ILE A 252 7.83 -25.48 -5.03
N PHE A 253 7.21 -24.54 -5.72
CA PHE A 253 6.44 -23.45 -5.13
C PHE A 253 4.94 -23.66 -5.37
N ALA A 254 4.11 -23.20 -4.43
CA ALA A 254 2.70 -23.01 -4.67
C ALA A 254 2.46 -21.78 -5.56
N ASN A 255 1.31 -21.71 -6.22
CA ASN A 255 0.87 -20.48 -6.89
C ASN A 255 0.21 -19.50 -5.91
N THR A 256 0.79 -19.36 -4.75
CA THR A 256 0.44 -18.39 -3.71
C THR A 256 1.71 -17.72 -3.21
N SER A 257 1.58 -16.49 -2.75
CA SER A 257 2.63 -15.79 -2.03
C SER A 257 2.46 -15.99 -0.54
N ARG A 258 3.58 -16.07 0.17
CA ARG A 258 3.61 -15.93 1.62
C ARG A 258 4.08 -14.54 2.00
N ALA A 259 3.66 -14.06 3.14
CA ALA A 259 4.22 -12.89 3.77
C ALA A 259 5.31 -13.29 4.77
N LEU A 260 6.36 -12.49 4.84
CA LEU A 260 7.41 -12.53 5.86
C LEU A 260 7.32 -11.22 6.62
N GLN A 261 7.45 -11.25 7.94
CA GLN A 261 7.48 -10.05 8.76
C GLN A 261 8.83 -9.87 9.40
N ALA A 262 9.36 -8.66 9.37
CA ALA A 262 10.66 -8.32 9.94
C ALA A 262 10.66 -6.87 10.41
N ASN A 263 11.54 -6.55 11.36
CA ASN A 263 11.79 -5.16 11.72
C ASN A 263 12.57 -4.49 10.60
N ALA A 264 12.12 -3.31 10.21
CA ALA A 264 12.68 -2.59 9.07
C ALA A 264 12.98 -1.12 9.40
N LYS A 265 14.11 -0.66 8.90
CA LYS A 265 14.50 0.74 8.83
C LYS A 265 14.64 1.10 7.37
N HIS A 266 13.94 2.14 6.94
CA HIS A 266 13.88 2.55 5.55
C HIS A 266 14.25 4.02 5.42
N ALA A 267 15.39 4.30 4.82
CA ALA A 267 15.79 5.64 4.39
C ALA A 267 15.41 5.84 2.94
N PHE A 268 14.89 7.01 2.60
CA PHE A 268 14.54 7.33 1.22
C PHE A 268 14.83 8.79 0.90
N GLY A 269 15.05 9.07 -0.39
CA GLY A 269 15.18 10.42 -0.89
C GLY A 269 14.67 10.51 -2.31
N GLY A 270 14.14 11.65 -2.68
CA GLY A 270 13.53 11.77 -3.99
C GLY A 270 13.37 13.20 -4.47
N VAL A 271 13.00 13.28 -5.74
CA VAL A 271 12.65 14.52 -6.42
C VAL A 271 11.37 14.31 -7.20
N ASN A 272 10.50 15.32 -7.16
CA ASN A 272 9.29 15.37 -7.96
C ASN A 272 9.30 16.70 -8.74
N LEU A 273 9.21 16.63 -10.06
CA LEU A 273 9.19 17.76 -10.98
C LEU A 273 7.88 17.77 -11.72
N LYS A 274 7.25 18.94 -11.82
CA LYS A 274 6.07 19.15 -12.65
C LYS A 274 6.29 20.37 -13.52
N TYR A 275 5.91 20.25 -14.78
CA TYR A 275 5.89 21.38 -15.68
C TYR A 275 4.60 21.37 -16.48
N SER A 276 3.88 22.49 -16.44
CA SER A 276 2.66 22.71 -17.20
C SER A 276 2.83 23.91 -18.09
N TYR A 277 2.61 23.76 -19.38
CA TYR A 277 2.64 24.85 -20.32
C TYR A 277 1.23 25.14 -20.82
N GLN A 278 0.64 26.20 -20.29
CA GLN A 278 -0.75 26.59 -20.56
C GLN A 278 -1.71 25.40 -20.36
N GLN A 279 -2.59 25.16 -21.31
CA GLN A 279 -3.43 23.97 -21.37
C GLN A 279 -2.90 22.91 -22.35
N LEU A 280 -1.74 23.17 -22.97
CA LEU A 280 -1.24 22.39 -24.10
C LEU A 280 -0.58 21.09 -23.65
N PHE A 281 0.28 21.16 -22.64
CA PHE A 281 0.90 19.93 -22.12
C PHE A 281 1.31 20.04 -20.64
N ASP A 282 1.36 18.86 -20.00
CA ASP A 282 1.86 18.65 -18.65
C ASP A 282 2.93 17.57 -18.69
N ILE A 283 4.01 17.79 -17.94
CA ILE A 283 5.07 16.83 -17.69
C ILE A 283 5.19 16.60 -16.20
N ASN A 284 5.26 15.34 -15.78
CA ASN A 284 5.51 14.92 -14.41
C ASN A 284 6.70 13.96 -14.41
N LEU A 285 7.63 14.17 -13.49
CA LEU A 285 8.77 13.27 -13.27
C LEU A 285 8.98 13.10 -11.76
N LYS A 286 8.96 11.86 -11.27
CA LYS A 286 9.24 11.53 -9.87
C LYS A 286 10.28 10.43 -9.82
N GLY A 287 11.39 10.67 -9.14
CA GLY A 287 12.41 9.68 -8.83
C GLY A 287 12.56 9.51 -7.34
N VAL A 288 12.66 8.26 -6.86
CA VAL A 288 12.88 7.93 -5.45
C VAL A 288 13.96 6.86 -5.37
N TYR A 289 14.91 7.07 -4.48
CA TYR A 289 15.88 6.07 -4.07
C TYR A 289 15.54 5.59 -2.66
N ASN A 290 15.55 4.27 -2.45
CA ASN A 290 15.19 3.60 -1.22
C ASN A 290 16.38 2.79 -0.70
N SER A 291 16.68 2.89 0.58
CA SER A 291 17.67 2.08 1.28
C SER A 291 17.00 1.39 2.45
N TRP A 292 17.03 0.08 2.44
CA TRP A 292 16.40 -0.76 3.44
C TRP A 292 17.45 -1.44 4.32
N ASN A 293 17.19 -1.44 5.62
CA ASN A 293 17.89 -2.27 6.59
C ASN A 293 16.83 -3.08 7.33
N VAL A 294 16.90 -4.39 7.25
CA VAL A 294 15.94 -5.34 7.80
C VAL A 294 16.63 -6.29 8.77
N ASP A 295 15.93 -6.62 9.85
CA ASP A 295 16.43 -7.59 10.84
C ASP A 295 15.78 -8.96 10.53
N ASP A 296 16.48 -10.05 10.82
CA ASP A 296 16.02 -11.45 10.75
C ASP A 296 15.72 -11.97 9.32
N ILE A 297 15.80 -11.13 8.29
CA ILE A 297 15.78 -11.51 6.88
C ILE A 297 16.91 -10.79 6.15
N GLU A 298 17.42 -11.37 5.05
CA GLU A 298 18.61 -10.82 4.39
C GLU A 298 18.33 -9.57 3.54
N ASP A 299 17.14 -9.50 2.93
CA ASP A 299 16.77 -8.45 2.00
C ASP A 299 15.32 -7.99 2.20
N ALA A 300 15.03 -6.76 1.83
CA ALA A 300 13.68 -6.21 1.78
C ALA A 300 12.93 -6.76 0.53
N TYR A 301 12.50 -8.03 0.62
CA TYR A 301 11.94 -8.74 -0.53
C TYR A 301 10.75 -8.02 -1.18
N GLY A 302 10.78 -7.93 -2.51
CA GLY A 302 9.79 -7.26 -3.32
C GLY A 302 9.88 -5.73 -3.37
N LYS A 303 10.62 -5.11 -2.42
CA LYS A 303 10.77 -3.65 -2.36
C LYS A 303 11.82 -3.16 -3.37
N PRO A 304 11.56 -2.12 -4.16
CA PRO A 304 12.54 -1.57 -5.08
C PRO A 304 13.58 -0.69 -4.38
N GLU A 305 14.81 -0.71 -4.88
CA GLU A 305 15.86 0.24 -4.47
C GLU A 305 15.68 1.60 -5.16
N MET A 306 15.22 1.59 -6.41
CA MET A 306 14.98 2.83 -7.17
C MET A 306 13.66 2.73 -7.92
N GLU A 307 12.89 3.81 -7.88
CA GLU A 307 11.65 3.98 -8.62
C GLU A 307 11.69 5.27 -9.43
N LEU A 308 11.22 5.21 -10.66
CA LEU A 308 11.03 6.37 -11.53
C LEU A 308 9.64 6.32 -12.14
N THR A 309 8.90 7.41 -12.02
CA THR A 309 7.63 7.62 -12.71
C THR A 309 7.77 8.85 -13.59
N ALA A 310 7.46 8.73 -14.87
CA ALA A 310 7.45 9.85 -15.81
C ALA A 310 6.14 9.85 -16.57
N GLY A 311 5.51 11.02 -16.68
CA GLY A 311 4.25 11.17 -17.40
C GLY A 311 4.29 12.42 -18.28
N ILE A 312 3.75 12.32 -19.49
CA ILE A 312 3.52 13.44 -20.38
C ILE A 312 2.07 13.38 -20.83
N THR A 313 1.34 14.47 -20.66
CA THR A 313 -0.02 14.64 -21.19
C THR A 313 -0.02 15.80 -22.15
N VAL A 314 -0.51 15.60 -23.36
CA VAL A 314 -0.67 16.63 -24.40
C VAL A 314 -2.11 16.83 -24.80
N ARG A 315 -2.50 18.07 -25.03
CA ARG A 315 -3.84 18.50 -25.47
C ARG A 315 -3.71 19.44 -26.67
N PRO A 316 -3.43 18.88 -27.86
CA PRO A 316 -3.21 19.70 -29.06
C PRO A 316 -4.42 20.52 -29.46
N ILE A 317 -5.61 20.03 -29.17
CA ILE A 317 -6.90 20.72 -29.28
C ILE A 317 -7.79 20.34 -28.10
N SER A 318 -8.81 21.11 -27.81
CA SER A 318 -9.69 20.90 -26.67
C SER A 318 -10.37 19.52 -26.64
N GLN A 319 -10.57 18.91 -27.81
CA GLN A 319 -11.22 17.61 -27.96
C GLN A 319 -10.27 16.43 -27.79
N VAL A 320 -8.96 16.63 -27.86
CA VAL A 320 -7.96 15.54 -27.86
C VAL A 320 -7.07 15.64 -26.65
N THR A 321 -6.98 14.55 -25.89
CA THR A 321 -5.95 14.37 -24.85
C THR A 321 -5.22 13.07 -25.12
N ALA A 322 -3.89 13.12 -25.09
CA ALA A 322 -3.03 11.94 -25.15
C ALA A 322 -2.05 11.96 -23.98
N SER A 323 -1.90 10.82 -23.30
CA SER A 323 -0.97 10.66 -22.18
C SER A 323 -0.07 9.48 -22.41
N LEU A 324 1.19 9.64 -22.03
CA LEU A 324 2.22 8.61 -22.00
C LEU A 324 2.75 8.53 -20.58
N ASP A 325 2.65 7.36 -19.96
CA ASP A 325 3.06 7.11 -18.58
C ASP A 325 4.10 6.00 -18.54
N TYR A 326 5.24 6.27 -17.95
CA TYR A 326 6.36 5.34 -17.80
C TYR A 326 6.62 5.07 -16.33
N TYR A 327 6.81 3.80 -15.97
CA TYR A 327 7.20 3.36 -14.64
C TYR A 327 8.41 2.43 -14.72
N LEU A 328 9.43 2.73 -13.91
CA LEU A 328 10.62 1.91 -13.72
C LEU A 328 10.76 1.57 -12.24
N ALA A 329 10.98 0.29 -11.93
CA ALA A 329 11.40 -0.15 -10.60
C ALA A 329 12.57 -1.13 -10.72
N THR A 330 13.65 -0.88 -9.97
CA THR A 330 14.89 -1.66 -10.02
C THR A 330 15.33 -2.13 -8.64
N GLY A 331 16.26 -3.08 -8.57
CA GLY A 331 16.87 -3.55 -7.33
C GLY A 331 15.98 -4.46 -6.51
N ARG A 332 14.86 -4.96 -7.04
CA ARG A 332 13.98 -5.87 -6.34
C ARG A 332 14.59 -7.26 -6.22
N LYS A 333 14.41 -7.88 -5.07
CA LYS A 333 14.84 -9.26 -4.78
C LYS A 333 13.67 -10.09 -4.26
N THR A 334 13.78 -11.40 -4.36
CA THR A 334 12.83 -12.37 -3.78
C THR A 334 13.56 -13.42 -2.98
N PHE A 335 12.85 -14.07 -2.06
CA PHE A 335 13.36 -15.16 -1.25
C PHE A 335 12.94 -16.51 -1.84
N LEU A 336 13.90 -17.37 -2.19
CA LEU A 336 13.66 -18.70 -2.74
C LEU A 336 14.04 -19.84 -1.76
N GLY A 337 14.10 -19.57 -0.46
CA GLY A 337 14.45 -20.59 0.54
C GLY A 337 15.95 -20.81 0.69
N ARG A 338 16.79 -20.03 0.03
CA ARG A 338 18.26 -20.02 0.14
C ARG A 338 18.70 -18.77 0.90
N SER A 339 19.96 -18.75 1.36
CA SER A 339 20.47 -17.66 2.19
C SER A 339 20.56 -16.31 1.49
N GLU A 340 20.68 -16.24 0.18
CA GLU A 340 20.74 -14.98 -0.56
C GLU A 340 19.46 -14.73 -1.38
N GLY A 341 18.99 -13.50 -1.34
CA GLY A 341 17.84 -13.06 -2.15
C GLY A 341 18.17 -13.07 -3.64
N GLU A 342 17.31 -13.67 -4.46
CA GLU A 342 17.47 -13.68 -5.90
C GLU A 342 16.92 -12.40 -6.53
N LYS A 343 17.66 -11.85 -7.50
CA LYS A 343 17.26 -10.63 -8.21
C LYS A 343 16.05 -10.88 -9.11
N MET A 344 15.03 -10.07 -8.93
CA MET A 344 13.88 -10.02 -9.83
C MET A 344 14.17 -9.11 -11.03
N LYS A 345 13.50 -9.38 -12.16
CA LYS A 345 13.56 -8.48 -13.32
C LYS A 345 13.07 -7.08 -12.95
N ASN A 346 13.72 -6.08 -13.51
CA ASN A 346 13.25 -4.71 -13.40
C ASN A 346 11.87 -4.57 -14.04
N ILE A 347 11.03 -3.75 -13.44
CA ILE A 347 9.77 -3.33 -14.06
C ILE A 347 10.11 -2.16 -14.99
N ASN A 348 9.73 -2.28 -16.26
CA ASN A 348 9.75 -1.21 -17.24
C ASN A 348 8.41 -1.20 -17.95
N GLU A 349 7.52 -0.35 -17.52
CA GLU A 349 6.15 -0.29 -18.04
C GLU A 349 5.91 1.05 -18.71
N LEU A 350 5.42 1.01 -19.94
CA LEU A 350 5.01 2.17 -20.70
C LEU A 350 3.53 2.02 -21.08
N ASN A 351 2.74 2.99 -20.67
CA ASN A 351 1.30 3.01 -20.93
C ASN A 351 0.96 4.22 -21.80
N LEU A 352 0.05 4.03 -22.74
CA LEU A 352 -0.49 5.07 -23.61
C LEU A 352 -1.99 5.18 -23.40
N THR A 353 -2.48 6.39 -23.21
CA THR A 353 -3.91 6.69 -23.11
C THR A 353 -4.26 7.79 -24.10
N GLY A 354 -5.35 7.63 -24.83
CA GLY A 354 -5.89 8.63 -25.73
C GLY A 354 -7.37 8.82 -25.50
N THR A 355 -7.81 10.07 -25.47
CA THR A 355 -9.24 10.42 -25.42
C THR A 355 -9.58 11.41 -26.53
N TYR A 356 -10.72 11.22 -27.16
CA TYR A 356 -11.30 12.14 -28.13
C TYR A 356 -12.74 12.46 -27.76
N THR A 357 -13.01 13.68 -27.39
CA THR A 357 -14.35 14.18 -27.05
C THR A 357 -15.04 14.65 -28.31
N LEU A 358 -15.98 13.87 -28.81
CA LEU A 358 -16.72 14.20 -30.04
C LEU A 358 -17.71 15.37 -29.82
N ASN A 359 -18.42 15.32 -28.69
CA ASN A 359 -19.33 16.34 -28.19
C ASN A 359 -19.58 16.10 -26.69
N ASP A 360 -20.46 16.89 -26.05
CA ASP A 360 -20.77 16.81 -24.61
C ASP A 360 -21.35 15.44 -24.16
N THR A 361 -21.80 14.62 -25.11
CA THR A 361 -22.43 13.32 -24.82
C THR A 361 -21.56 12.13 -25.20
N PHE A 362 -20.72 12.26 -26.23
CA PHE A 362 -19.95 11.14 -26.78
C PHE A 362 -18.44 11.42 -26.76
N GLY A 363 -17.68 10.46 -26.28
CA GLY A 363 -16.23 10.42 -26.33
C GLY A 363 -15.70 9.05 -26.71
N LEU A 364 -14.52 9.02 -27.29
CA LEU A 364 -13.75 7.81 -27.55
C LEU A 364 -12.59 7.73 -26.58
N TYR A 365 -12.29 6.53 -26.11
CA TYR A 365 -11.20 6.27 -25.18
C TYR A 365 -10.40 5.07 -25.68
N LEU A 366 -9.06 5.22 -25.70
CA LEU A 366 -8.12 4.15 -25.99
C LEU A 366 -7.10 4.07 -24.85
N LYS A 367 -6.88 2.89 -24.33
CA LYS A 367 -5.81 2.63 -23.37
C LYS A 367 -4.99 1.41 -23.79
N LEU A 368 -3.69 1.58 -23.92
CA LEU A 368 -2.72 0.54 -24.19
C LEU A 368 -1.78 0.44 -22.98
N ASN A 369 -1.79 -0.68 -22.32
CA ASN A 369 -0.88 -0.94 -21.20
C ASN A 369 0.32 -1.76 -21.68
N ASN A 370 1.46 -1.56 -21.04
CA ASN A 370 2.70 -2.28 -21.31
C ASN A 370 3.08 -2.30 -22.81
N VAL A 371 3.09 -1.12 -23.44
CA VAL A 371 3.40 -0.95 -24.88
C VAL A 371 4.80 -1.48 -25.25
N LEU A 372 5.71 -1.57 -24.26
CA LEU A 372 7.04 -2.15 -24.44
C LEU A 372 7.04 -3.69 -24.49
N PHE A 373 5.89 -4.33 -24.25
CA PHE A 373 5.76 -5.79 -24.18
C PHE A 373 6.75 -6.45 -23.22
N GLN A 374 7.10 -5.75 -22.14
CA GLN A 374 8.03 -6.24 -21.14
C GLN A 374 7.38 -7.36 -20.32
N LYS A 375 8.11 -8.47 -20.15
CA LYS A 375 7.74 -9.52 -19.21
C LYS A 375 8.47 -9.27 -17.91
N TYR A 376 7.74 -8.86 -16.89
CA TYR A 376 8.24 -8.71 -15.52
C TYR A 376 7.29 -9.41 -14.56
N GLU A 377 7.73 -9.59 -13.34
CA GLU A 377 6.95 -10.17 -12.26
C GLU A 377 6.73 -9.12 -11.18
N LEU A 378 5.47 -8.86 -10.84
CA LEU A 378 5.15 -8.02 -9.68
C LEU A 378 5.46 -8.77 -8.39
N TYR A 379 5.02 -10.02 -8.33
CA TYR A 379 5.39 -11.01 -7.33
C TYR A 379 6.04 -12.18 -8.07
N TYR A 380 7.05 -12.79 -7.46
CA TYR A 380 7.78 -13.90 -8.08
C TYR A 380 6.83 -15.03 -8.50
N GLY A 381 6.97 -15.50 -9.74
CA GLY A 381 6.09 -16.51 -10.35
C GLY A 381 4.80 -15.96 -10.98
N TYR A 382 4.56 -14.65 -10.91
CA TYR A 382 3.37 -14.01 -11.50
C TYR A 382 3.77 -12.99 -12.57
N PRO A 383 4.00 -13.45 -13.81
CA PRO A 383 4.33 -12.56 -14.92
C PRO A 383 3.13 -11.69 -15.30
N MET A 384 3.41 -10.41 -15.55
CA MET A 384 2.46 -9.40 -16.02
C MET A 384 2.59 -9.21 -17.53
#